data_1330206c02b01d6037f705b7fa4a2349
#
_entry.id   1330206c02b01d6037f705b7fa4a2349
#
_cell.length_a   1.000
_cell.length_b   1.000
_cell.length_c   1.000
_cell.angle_alpha   90.00
_cell.angle_beta   90.00
_cell.angle_gamma   90.00
#
_symmetry.space_group_name_H-M   'P 1'
#
loop_
_entity.id
_entity.type
_entity.pdbx_description
1 polymer ?
#
loop_
_entity_poly.entity_id
_entity_poly.type
_entity_poly.pdbx_seq_one_letter_code
_entity_poly.pdbx_strand_id
1 'polypeptide(L)'
;MGSEMCIRDRFCTSDPVRRKLGSGGGTAWLLNACREEEDKEAALGDWLAREKRILLHAGGQSRRLPGYAPSGKVLTPIPVFRWARGQKLTQDLLSLQLPLYEEIMERAPEELHTLIASGDVYIRATQPLQEIPDVDVVCYGLWVDPELAKNHGVFVSSRQEPEKLDFMLQKPSVEEMGQLMQDYLFLMDIGIWLLSDRAVELMVKHSTDKEGNLSLI
;
A
#
# COMPACT_ATOMS: atom_id res chain seq x y z
N MET A 1 14.43 -4.99 24.46
CA MET A 1 15.48 -5.40 23.53
C MET A 1 15.14 -4.74 22.23
N GLY A 2 15.93 -3.78 21.76
CA GLY A 2 15.72 -3.14 20.47
C GLY A 2 16.17 -4.15 19.41
N SER A 3 15.27 -4.54 18.51
CA SER A 3 15.67 -5.24 17.31
C SER A 3 16.55 -4.27 16.51
N GLU A 4 17.82 -4.54 16.40
CA GLU A 4 18.68 -3.93 15.40
C GLU A 4 18.11 -4.38 14.06
N MET A 5 17.40 -3.48 13.40
CA MET A 5 16.88 -3.72 12.07
C MET A 5 18.09 -3.82 11.14
N CYS A 6 18.40 -5.02 10.72
CA CYS A 6 19.54 -5.31 9.86
C CYS A 6 19.38 -4.51 8.55
N ILE A 7 20.43 -3.83 8.11
CA ILE A 7 20.42 -3.02 6.86
C ILE A 7 20.12 -3.91 5.63
N ARG A 8 20.30 -5.22 5.75
CA ARG A 8 20.01 -6.21 4.70
C ARG A 8 18.51 -6.44 4.43
N ASP A 9 17.64 -6.04 5.37
CA ASP A 9 16.20 -6.26 5.27
C ASP A 9 15.46 -5.09 4.60
N ARG A 10 16.18 -4.17 3.96
CA ARG A 10 15.61 -3.00 3.29
C ARG A 10 16.17 -2.84 1.90
N PHE A 11 15.26 -2.79 0.94
CA PHE A 11 15.57 -2.44 -0.44
C PHE A 11 14.88 -1.12 -0.81
N CYS A 12 15.56 -0.23 -1.50
CA CYS A 12 15.03 1.04 -1.95
C CYS A 12 15.37 1.28 -3.42
N THR A 13 14.38 1.63 -4.21
CA THR A 13 14.58 2.05 -5.59
C THR A 13 13.64 3.20 -5.96
N SER A 14 13.84 3.78 -7.12
CA SER A 14 12.97 4.80 -7.70
C SER A 14 12.58 4.41 -9.12
N ASP A 15 11.51 5.02 -9.63
CA ASP A 15 11.16 4.85 -11.04
C ASP A 15 12.37 5.09 -11.95
N PRO A 16 12.46 4.39 -13.10
CA PRO A 16 13.52 4.60 -14.08
C PRO A 16 13.59 6.07 -14.51
N VAL A 17 14.80 6.54 -14.80
CA VAL A 17 15.04 7.94 -15.19
C VAL A 17 14.12 8.34 -16.34
N ARG A 18 13.36 9.42 -16.16
CA ARG A 18 12.39 9.99 -17.12
C ARG A 18 11.15 9.13 -17.40
N ARG A 19 10.89 8.06 -16.64
CA ARG A 19 9.67 7.25 -16.76
C ARG A 19 8.95 7.25 -15.42
N LYS A 20 7.68 7.62 -15.41
CA LYS A 20 6.79 7.45 -14.25
C LYS A 20 5.94 6.23 -14.51
N LEU A 21 6.05 5.23 -13.67
CA LEU A 21 5.36 3.95 -13.84
C LEU A 21 3.98 3.89 -13.17
N GLY A 22 3.62 4.91 -12.39
CA GLY A 22 2.40 4.87 -11.58
C GLY A 22 2.53 3.88 -10.40
N SER A 23 1.42 3.64 -9.68
CA SER A 23 1.45 2.81 -8.47
C SER A 23 1.70 1.34 -8.82
N GLY A 24 0.96 0.77 -9.75
CA GLY A 24 1.09 -0.64 -10.14
C GLY A 24 2.44 -0.94 -10.81
N GLY A 25 2.80 -0.15 -11.83
CA GLY A 25 4.08 -0.31 -12.51
C GLY A 25 5.28 -0.05 -11.59
N GLY A 26 5.18 0.91 -10.66
CA GLY A 26 6.21 1.18 -9.65
C GLY A 26 6.36 0.02 -8.65
N THR A 27 5.27 -0.63 -8.26
CA THR A 27 5.30 -1.85 -7.44
C THR A 27 5.99 -2.99 -8.18
N ALA A 28 5.61 -3.24 -9.44
CA ALA A 28 6.23 -4.28 -10.27
C ALA A 28 7.73 -4.02 -10.48
N TRP A 29 8.10 -2.76 -10.71
CA TRP A 29 9.50 -2.35 -10.83
C TRP A 29 10.30 -2.61 -9.56
N LEU A 30 9.76 -2.20 -8.40
CA LEU A 30 10.40 -2.39 -7.10
C LEU A 30 10.64 -3.87 -6.81
N LEU A 31 9.62 -4.72 -6.99
CA LEU A 31 9.70 -6.16 -6.76
C LEU A 31 10.72 -6.83 -7.68
N ASN A 32 10.70 -6.53 -8.97
CA ASN A 32 11.67 -7.08 -9.90
C ASN A 32 13.10 -6.64 -9.56
N ALA A 33 13.30 -5.36 -9.25
CA ALA A 33 14.63 -4.85 -8.90
C ALA A 33 15.17 -5.50 -7.60
N CYS A 34 14.30 -5.68 -6.60
CA CYS A 34 14.67 -6.37 -5.35
C CYS A 34 15.05 -7.84 -5.61
N ARG A 35 14.20 -8.56 -6.36
CA ARG A 35 14.49 -9.95 -6.75
C ARG A 35 15.80 -10.09 -7.53
N GLU A 36 16.07 -9.20 -8.48
CA GLU A 36 17.32 -9.22 -9.26
C GLU A 36 18.57 -8.98 -8.41
N GLU A 37 18.45 -8.19 -7.33
CA GLU A 37 19.55 -7.96 -6.40
C GLU A 37 19.75 -9.15 -5.44
N GLU A 38 18.66 -9.76 -4.96
CA GLU A 38 18.73 -10.89 -4.01
C GLU A 38 19.01 -12.24 -4.69
N ASP A 39 18.27 -12.53 -5.76
CA ASP A 39 18.36 -13.80 -6.48
C ASP A 39 17.82 -13.67 -7.91
N LYS A 40 18.69 -13.24 -8.81
CA LYS A 40 18.33 -12.98 -10.21
C LYS A 40 17.78 -14.22 -10.95
N GLU A 41 18.21 -15.40 -10.56
CA GLU A 41 17.84 -16.66 -11.22
C GLU A 41 16.51 -17.22 -10.70
N ALA A 42 16.02 -16.76 -9.55
CA ALA A 42 14.76 -17.24 -8.99
C ALA A 42 13.57 -16.83 -9.87
N ALA A 43 12.62 -17.73 -10.08
CA ALA A 43 11.32 -17.38 -10.61
C ALA A 43 10.58 -16.44 -9.65
N LEU A 44 9.77 -15.53 -10.18
CA LEU A 44 9.09 -14.52 -9.36
C LEU A 44 8.25 -15.16 -8.25
N GLY A 45 7.42 -16.16 -8.58
CA GLY A 45 6.58 -16.84 -7.58
C GLY A 45 7.38 -17.53 -6.49
N ASP A 46 8.46 -18.23 -6.85
CA ASP A 46 9.33 -18.91 -5.88
C ASP A 46 10.03 -17.91 -4.95
N TRP A 47 10.39 -16.74 -5.46
CA TRP A 47 10.99 -15.68 -4.68
C TRP A 47 9.97 -15.00 -3.77
N LEU A 48 8.74 -14.76 -4.26
CA LEU A 48 7.65 -14.17 -3.48
C LEU A 48 7.28 -15.04 -2.28
N ALA A 49 7.22 -16.35 -2.46
CA ALA A 49 6.84 -17.32 -1.42
C ALA A 49 7.85 -17.47 -0.28
N ARG A 50 9.05 -16.90 -0.39
CA ARG A 50 10.10 -17.05 0.64
C ARG A 50 9.82 -16.25 1.90
N GLU A 51 9.26 -15.04 1.75
CA GLU A 51 9.16 -14.09 2.85
C GLU A 51 7.94 -13.17 2.69
N LYS A 52 7.38 -12.75 3.82
CA LYS A 52 6.40 -11.67 3.88
C LYS A 52 7.10 -10.31 3.75
N ARG A 53 6.52 -9.39 2.98
CA ARG A 53 7.14 -8.08 2.68
C ARG A 53 6.17 -6.92 2.75
N ILE A 54 6.68 -5.78 3.18
CA ILE A 54 5.94 -4.51 3.27
C ILE A 54 6.54 -3.55 2.25
N LEU A 55 5.76 -3.15 1.25
CA LEU A 55 6.13 -2.19 0.23
C LEU A 55 5.55 -0.81 0.57
N LEU A 56 6.42 0.19 0.65
CA LEU A 56 6.01 1.56 0.97
C LEU A 56 6.19 2.47 -0.25
N HIS A 57 5.09 3.00 -0.75
CA HIS A 57 5.11 4.02 -1.79
C HIS A 57 5.47 5.40 -1.20
N ALA A 58 6.77 5.63 -1.02
CA ALA A 58 7.30 6.88 -0.43
C ALA A 58 7.40 8.05 -1.42
N GLY A 59 7.25 7.78 -2.71
CA GLY A 59 7.39 8.75 -3.80
C GLY A 59 6.26 9.77 -3.88
N GLY A 60 6.45 10.74 -4.78
CA GLY A 60 5.47 11.78 -5.09
C GLY A 60 6.10 13.18 -5.10
N GLN A 61 5.39 14.14 -5.68
CA GLN A 61 5.92 15.51 -5.85
C GLN A 61 5.94 16.34 -4.57
N SER A 62 5.40 15.84 -3.47
CA SER A 62 5.33 16.52 -2.15
C SER A 62 4.92 18.00 -2.23
N ARG A 63 4.02 18.34 -3.17
CA ARG A 63 3.64 19.73 -3.48
C ARG A 63 3.10 20.51 -2.28
N ARG A 64 2.46 19.80 -1.32
CA ARG A 64 1.89 20.40 -0.11
C ARG A 64 2.93 20.65 0.98
N LEU A 65 4.04 19.90 0.97
CA LEU A 65 5.13 19.98 1.94
C LEU A 65 6.47 19.89 1.21
N PRO A 66 6.84 20.92 0.43
CA PRO A 66 8.03 20.88 -0.42
C PRO A 66 9.34 20.75 0.36
N GLY A 67 9.40 21.21 1.61
CA GLY A 67 10.57 21.08 2.48
C GLY A 67 10.92 19.63 2.83
N TYR A 68 9.97 18.71 2.74
CA TYR A 68 10.18 17.28 3.00
C TYR A 68 10.29 16.44 1.73
N ALA A 69 10.23 17.05 0.56
CA ALA A 69 10.34 16.34 -0.72
C ALA A 69 11.63 15.49 -0.84
N PRO A 70 12.82 15.97 -0.39
CA PRO A 70 14.06 15.20 -0.50
C PRO A 70 14.11 13.96 0.41
N SER A 71 13.47 14.01 1.59
CA SER A 71 13.45 12.89 2.56
C SER A 71 12.32 11.90 2.32
N GLY A 72 11.42 12.20 1.37
CA GLY A 72 10.21 11.43 1.14
C GLY A 72 9.14 11.64 2.22
N LYS A 73 7.91 11.24 1.93
CA LYS A 73 6.76 11.46 2.83
C LYS A 73 6.81 10.60 4.08
N VAL A 74 7.35 9.39 3.98
CA VAL A 74 7.43 8.41 5.08
C VAL A 74 8.29 8.89 6.25
N LEU A 75 9.28 9.75 5.99
CA LEU A 75 10.19 10.31 7.00
C LEU A 75 9.74 11.70 7.47
N THR A 76 8.50 12.10 7.21
CA THR A 76 7.94 13.35 7.74
C THR A 76 7.89 13.28 9.26
N PRO A 77 8.53 14.20 10.00
CA PRO A 77 8.48 14.24 11.45
C PRO A 77 7.05 14.48 11.93
N ILE A 78 6.59 13.64 12.84
CA ILE A 78 5.26 13.75 13.46
C ILE A 78 5.45 13.97 14.96
N PRO A 79 5.25 15.17 15.48
CA PRO A 79 5.35 15.46 16.90
C PRO A 79 4.13 14.86 17.61
N VAL A 80 4.33 13.74 18.30
CA VAL A 80 3.28 13.09 19.09
C VAL A 80 3.65 13.19 20.57
N PHE A 81 2.82 13.87 21.34
CA PHE A 81 2.98 13.94 22.80
C PHE A 81 2.47 12.63 23.43
N ARG A 82 3.39 11.86 23.98
CA ARG A 82 3.09 10.64 24.76
C ARG A 82 3.74 10.74 26.13
N TRP A 83 3.19 11.57 27.00
CA TRP A 83 3.70 11.81 28.35
C TRP A 83 4.01 10.53 29.15
N ALA A 84 3.14 9.51 29.02
CA ALA A 84 3.29 8.26 29.76
C ALA A 84 4.39 7.33 29.23
N ARG A 85 4.91 7.53 28.02
CA ARG A 85 5.86 6.61 27.37
C ARG A 85 7.17 7.29 26.94
N GLY A 86 7.36 8.55 27.30
CA GLY A 86 8.44 9.36 26.75
C GLY A 86 8.20 9.75 25.29
N GLN A 87 8.55 10.95 24.94
CA GLN A 87 8.50 11.44 23.57
C GLN A 87 9.85 11.19 22.88
N LYS A 88 9.84 10.54 21.73
CA LYS A 88 11.01 10.48 20.86
C LYS A 88 10.97 11.69 19.93
N LEU A 89 11.94 12.56 20.00
CA LEU A 89 12.06 13.75 19.13
C LEU A 89 12.28 13.38 17.65
N THR A 90 12.72 12.15 17.40
CA THR A 90 13.01 11.61 16.07
C THR A 90 11.86 10.77 15.51
N GLN A 91 10.65 10.89 16.06
CA GLN A 91 9.49 10.14 15.57
C GLN A 91 9.04 10.68 14.22
N ASP A 92 8.96 9.81 13.24
CA ASP A 92 8.48 10.09 11.89
C ASP A 92 7.22 9.28 11.58
N LEU A 93 6.64 9.53 10.40
CA LEU A 93 5.42 8.86 9.97
C LEU A 93 5.62 7.34 9.84
N LEU A 94 6.76 6.90 9.32
CA LEU A 94 7.09 5.48 9.21
C LEU A 94 7.10 4.79 10.56
N SER A 95 7.83 5.36 11.53
CA SER A 95 7.92 4.81 12.89
C SER A 95 6.55 4.70 13.59
N LEU A 96 5.58 5.53 13.19
CA LEU A 96 4.22 5.48 13.71
C LEU A 96 3.35 4.42 13.04
N GLN A 97 3.57 4.18 11.75
CA GLN A 97 2.73 3.28 10.95
C GLN A 97 3.24 1.85 10.89
N LEU A 98 4.56 1.66 10.93
CA LEU A 98 5.18 0.34 10.80
C LEU A 98 4.60 -0.72 11.75
N PRO A 99 4.35 -0.43 13.04
CA PRO A 99 3.74 -1.42 13.94
C PRO A 99 2.36 -1.90 13.52
N LEU A 100 1.56 -1.06 12.87
CA LEU A 100 0.27 -1.45 12.31
C LEU A 100 0.45 -2.39 11.11
N TYR A 101 1.38 -2.08 10.23
CA TYR A 101 1.65 -2.91 9.06
C TYR A 101 2.22 -4.28 9.45
N GLU A 102 3.10 -4.31 10.44
CA GLU A 102 3.64 -5.55 11.01
C GLU A 102 2.50 -6.39 11.64
N GLU A 103 1.61 -5.78 12.44
CA GLU A 103 0.46 -6.49 13.01
C GLU A 103 -0.48 -7.04 11.93
N ILE A 104 -0.72 -6.31 10.85
CA ILE A 104 -1.52 -6.80 9.72
C ILE A 104 -0.83 -8.01 9.08
N MET A 105 0.47 -7.94 8.82
CA MET A 105 1.22 -9.04 8.19
C MET A 105 1.34 -10.27 9.08
N GLU A 106 1.45 -10.11 10.39
CA GLU A 106 1.45 -11.22 11.34
C GLU A 106 0.12 -11.97 11.35
N ARG A 107 -1.00 -11.26 11.16
CA ARG A 107 -2.35 -11.83 11.14
C ARG A 107 -2.82 -12.27 9.76
N ALA A 108 -2.12 -11.86 8.72
CA ALA A 108 -2.48 -12.22 7.35
C ALA A 108 -2.36 -13.72 7.13
N PRO A 109 -3.30 -14.35 6.39
CA PRO A 109 -3.15 -15.71 5.89
C PRO A 109 -1.78 -15.98 5.26
N GLU A 110 -1.40 -17.25 5.26
CA GLU A 110 -0.06 -17.65 4.81
C GLU A 110 0.22 -17.28 3.36
N GLU A 111 -0.81 -17.26 2.53
CA GLU A 111 -0.72 -16.95 1.11
C GLU A 111 -0.58 -15.45 0.80
N LEU A 112 -0.86 -14.58 1.78
CA LEU A 112 -0.77 -13.13 1.62
C LEU A 112 0.61 -12.61 2.03
N HIS A 113 1.59 -12.70 1.13
CA HIS A 113 2.98 -12.33 1.42
C HIS A 113 3.30 -10.85 1.22
N THR A 114 2.48 -10.11 0.48
CA THR A 114 2.82 -8.74 0.09
C THR A 114 1.80 -7.72 0.62
N LEU A 115 2.24 -6.83 1.49
CA LEU A 115 1.50 -5.64 1.90
C LEU A 115 2.02 -4.43 1.13
N ILE A 116 1.11 -3.68 0.50
CA ILE A 116 1.43 -2.39 -0.12
C ILE A 116 0.79 -1.28 0.72
N ALA A 117 1.57 -0.27 1.09
CA ALA A 117 1.07 0.87 1.83
C ALA A 117 1.48 2.20 1.22
N SER A 118 0.59 3.18 1.29
CA SER A 118 0.87 4.56 0.90
C SER A 118 1.75 5.25 1.96
N GLY A 119 2.82 5.88 1.52
CA GLY A 119 3.81 6.52 2.41
C GLY A 119 3.38 7.87 2.97
N ASP A 120 2.18 8.37 2.68
CA ASP A 120 1.68 9.66 3.17
C ASP A 120 0.37 9.56 3.97
N VAL A 121 0.05 8.37 4.44
CA VAL A 121 -1.15 8.09 5.24
C VAL A 121 -0.77 7.87 6.69
N TYR A 122 -1.50 8.48 7.60
CA TYR A 122 -1.46 8.18 9.02
C TYR A 122 -2.79 7.53 9.44
N ILE A 123 -2.72 6.27 9.83
CA ILE A 123 -3.87 5.47 10.24
C ILE A 123 -3.74 5.19 11.73
N ARG A 124 -4.80 5.46 12.44
CA ARG A 124 -4.94 5.10 13.85
C ARG A 124 -6.06 4.09 14.02
N ALA A 125 -5.71 2.84 14.21
CA ALA A 125 -6.66 1.83 14.62
C ALA A 125 -7.01 2.02 16.11
N THR A 126 -8.30 2.12 16.43
CA THR A 126 -8.82 2.22 17.79
C THR A 126 -9.49 0.94 18.26
N GLN A 127 -9.76 0.03 17.34
CA GLN A 127 -10.29 -1.30 17.58
C GLN A 127 -9.26 -2.35 17.15
N PRO A 128 -9.29 -3.53 17.74
CA PRO A 128 -8.48 -4.65 17.26
C PRO A 128 -8.77 -4.94 15.79
N LEU A 129 -7.73 -5.33 15.05
CA LEU A 129 -7.90 -5.80 13.68
C LEU A 129 -8.82 -7.02 13.66
N GLN A 130 -9.75 -7.03 12.73
CA GLN A 130 -10.60 -8.19 12.48
C GLN A 130 -9.81 -9.30 11.79
N GLU A 131 -10.41 -10.48 11.68
CA GLU A 131 -9.88 -11.58 10.91
C GLU A 131 -9.71 -11.16 9.43
N ILE A 132 -8.54 -11.44 8.87
CA ILE A 132 -8.24 -11.14 7.48
C ILE A 132 -8.68 -12.33 6.64
N PRO A 133 -9.55 -12.14 5.63
CA PRO A 133 -10.04 -13.24 4.81
C PRO A 133 -8.91 -13.83 3.95
N ASP A 134 -8.98 -15.14 3.72
CA ASP A 134 -8.10 -15.87 2.82
C ASP A 134 -8.59 -15.70 1.38
N VAL A 135 -8.09 -14.67 0.72
CA VAL A 135 -8.42 -14.28 -0.66
C VAL A 135 -7.18 -13.70 -1.34
N ASP A 136 -7.18 -13.62 -2.68
CA ASP A 136 -6.02 -13.11 -3.43
C ASP A 136 -5.71 -11.62 -3.16
N VAL A 137 -6.72 -10.80 -2.85
CA VAL A 137 -6.55 -9.35 -2.63
C VAL A 137 -7.44 -8.88 -1.51
N VAL A 138 -6.86 -8.23 -0.49
CA VAL A 138 -7.58 -7.53 0.56
C VAL A 138 -7.29 -6.04 0.46
N CYS A 139 -8.34 -5.24 0.36
CA CYS A 139 -8.26 -3.78 0.30
C CYS A 139 -8.84 -3.18 1.57
N TYR A 140 -8.09 -2.30 2.22
CA TYR A 140 -8.58 -1.59 3.38
C TYR A 140 -9.23 -0.26 2.97
N GLY A 141 -10.48 -0.09 3.36
CA GLY A 141 -11.24 1.11 3.05
C GLY A 141 -11.92 1.70 4.28
N LEU A 142 -12.34 2.94 4.16
CA LEU A 142 -13.02 3.69 5.21
C LEU A 142 -14.38 4.20 4.74
N TRP A 143 -15.39 4.03 5.57
CA TRP A 143 -16.70 4.66 5.36
C TRP A 143 -16.58 6.16 5.62
N VAL A 144 -16.78 6.97 4.61
CA VAL A 144 -16.71 8.43 4.69
C VAL A 144 -17.76 9.08 3.78
N ASP A 145 -18.04 10.35 4.00
CA ASP A 145 -18.91 11.10 3.12
C ASP A 145 -18.32 11.25 1.71
N PRO A 146 -19.16 11.32 0.65
CA PRO A 146 -18.74 11.54 -0.74
C PRO A 146 -17.80 12.73 -0.92
N GLU A 147 -18.00 13.80 -0.17
CA GLU A 147 -17.17 15.00 -0.19
C GLU A 147 -15.69 14.72 0.22
N LEU A 148 -15.46 13.76 1.11
CA LEU A 148 -14.12 13.32 1.49
C LEU A 148 -13.56 12.35 0.48
N ALA A 149 -14.37 11.39 0.01
CA ALA A 149 -13.95 10.33 -0.90
C ALA A 149 -13.55 10.82 -2.30
N LYS A 150 -14.16 11.91 -2.82
CA LYS A 150 -13.99 12.42 -4.20
C LYS A 150 -12.55 12.64 -4.67
N ASN A 151 -11.60 12.78 -3.75
CA ASN A 151 -10.18 12.99 -4.07
C ASN A 151 -9.32 11.74 -3.99
N HIS A 152 -9.94 10.59 -3.70
CA HIS A 152 -9.26 9.31 -3.44
C HIS A 152 -9.74 8.21 -4.40
N GLY A 153 -9.11 7.06 -4.33
CA GLY A 153 -9.67 5.82 -4.86
C GLY A 153 -10.90 5.44 -4.04
N VAL A 154 -11.88 4.83 -4.66
CA VAL A 154 -13.12 4.40 -4.03
C VAL A 154 -13.42 2.97 -4.43
N PHE A 155 -13.51 2.09 -3.46
CA PHE A 155 -13.98 0.72 -3.63
C PHE A 155 -15.49 0.70 -3.64
N VAL A 156 -16.07 0.05 -4.62
CA VAL A 156 -17.52 -0.08 -4.76
C VAL A 156 -17.91 -1.54 -4.64
N SER A 157 -18.90 -1.82 -3.79
CA SER A 157 -19.40 -3.15 -3.51
C SER A 157 -20.92 -3.19 -3.59
N SER A 158 -21.46 -4.32 -4.03
CA SER A 158 -22.90 -4.56 -3.98
C SER A 158 -23.41 -4.53 -2.53
N ARG A 159 -24.63 -4.00 -2.33
CA ARG A 159 -25.28 -4.09 -1.01
C ARG A 159 -25.60 -5.52 -0.57
N GLN A 160 -25.63 -6.46 -1.50
CA GLN A 160 -25.88 -7.87 -1.24
C GLN A 160 -24.62 -8.61 -0.80
N GLU A 161 -23.46 -8.19 -1.30
CA GLU A 161 -22.14 -8.75 -0.98
C GLU A 161 -21.15 -7.61 -0.62
N PRO A 162 -21.34 -6.94 0.51
CA PRO A 162 -20.60 -5.73 0.88
C PRO A 162 -19.10 -5.96 1.12
N GLU A 163 -18.70 -7.20 1.32
CA GLU A 163 -17.32 -7.60 1.57
C GLU A 163 -16.55 -7.88 0.28
N LYS A 164 -17.26 -7.98 -0.87
CA LYS A 164 -16.63 -8.21 -2.16
C LYS A 164 -16.52 -6.93 -2.96
N LEU A 165 -15.34 -6.69 -3.48
CA LEU A 165 -15.10 -5.59 -4.41
C LEU A 165 -15.71 -5.92 -5.78
N ASP A 166 -16.66 -5.11 -6.25
CA ASP A 166 -17.16 -5.20 -7.61
C ASP A 166 -16.27 -4.43 -8.60
N PHE A 167 -15.98 -3.17 -8.27
CA PHE A 167 -15.10 -2.33 -9.08
C PHE A 167 -14.50 -1.17 -8.24
N MET A 168 -13.56 -0.49 -8.84
CA MET A 168 -12.90 0.66 -8.22
C MET A 168 -13.06 1.89 -9.11
N LEU A 169 -13.31 3.03 -8.47
CA LEU A 169 -13.33 4.35 -9.11
C LEU A 169 -12.16 5.19 -8.64
N GLN A 170 -11.60 5.97 -9.55
CA GLN A 170 -10.53 6.88 -9.23
C GLN A 170 -11.03 8.32 -9.24
N LYS A 171 -11.10 8.93 -8.07
CA LYS A 171 -11.56 10.31 -7.87
C LYS A 171 -12.94 10.57 -8.49
N PRO A 172 -13.95 9.77 -8.13
CA PRO A 172 -15.30 9.98 -8.65
C PRO A 172 -15.88 11.29 -8.17
N SER A 173 -16.80 11.88 -8.95
CA SER A 173 -17.54 13.04 -8.52
C SER A 173 -18.54 12.68 -7.41
N VAL A 174 -18.94 13.69 -6.61
CA VAL A 174 -19.98 13.49 -5.58
C VAL A 174 -21.30 13.07 -6.20
N GLU A 175 -21.62 13.59 -7.39
CA GLU A 175 -22.84 13.25 -8.13
C GLU A 175 -22.83 11.78 -8.57
N GLU A 176 -21.72 11.31 -9.14
CA GLU A 176 -21.52 9.90 -9.53
C GLU A 176 -21.66 8.96 -8.33
N MET A 177 -21.01 9.28 -7.20
CA MET A 177 -21.17 8.50 -5.98
C MET A 177 -22.61 8.54 -5.45
N GLY A 178 -23.28 9.67 -5.51
CA GLY A 178 -24.68 9.81 -5.10
C GLY A 178 -25.64 8.93 -5.92
N GLN A 179 -25.39 8.76 -7.22
CA GLN A 179 -26.16 7.85 -8.07
C GLN A 179 -25.87 6.39 -7.72
N LEU A 180 -24.58 6.03 -7.51
CA LEU A 180 -24.17 4.67 -7.12
C LEU A 180 -24.71 4.25 -5.75
N MET A 181 -24.84 5.17 -4.80
CA MET A 181 -25.33 4.86 -3.46
C MET A 181 -26.75 4.30 -3.39
N GLN A 182 -27.51 4.35 -4.47
CA GLN A 182 -28.84 3.72 -4.53
C GLN A 182 -28.72 2.18 -4.47
N ASP A 183 -27.75 1.62 -5.21
CA ASP A 183 -27.60 0.18 -5.38
C ASP A 183 -26.32 -0.38 -4.75
N TYR A 184 -25.33 0.47 -4.52
CA TYR A 184 -24.00 0.10 -4.04
C TYR A 184 -23.64 0.75 -2.70
N LEU A 185 -22.63 0.17 -2.08
CA LEU A 185 -21.88 0.75 -0.99
C LEU A 185 -20.52 1.19 -1.51
N PHE A 186 -19.92 2.20 -0.89
CA PHE A 186 -18.56 2.58 -1.25
C PHE A 186 -17.69 2.83 -0.01
N LEU A 187 -16.41 2.55 -0.17
CA LEU A 187 -15.36 2.79 0.83
C LEU A 187 -14.25 3.61 0.17
N MET A 188 -13.79 4.64 0.85
CA MET A 188 -12.59 5.36 0.43
C MET A 188 -11.35 4.48 0.64
N ASP A 189 -10.52 4.32 -0.38
CA ASP A 189 -9.22 3.65 -0.28
C ASP A 189 -8.30 4.39 0.69
N ILE A 190 -7.80 3.70 1.69
CA ILE A 190 -6.84 4.24 2.66
C ILE A 190 -5.39 3.91 2.31
N GLY A 191 -5.17 3.29 1.15
CA GLY A 191 -3.84 3.00 0.65
C GLY A 191 -3.14 1.83 1.34
N ILE A 192 -3.88 0.86 1.87
CA ILE A 192 -3.35 -0.42 2.37
C ILE A 192 -3.99 -1.56 1.59
N TRP A 193 -3.15 -2.40 0.99
CA TRP A 193 -3.55 -3.54 0.20
C TRP A 193 -2.71 -4.75 0.60
N LEU A 194 -3.35 -5.91 0.76
CA LEU A 194 -2.67 -7.19 0.90
C LEU A 194 -2.87 -7.99 -0.39
N LEU A 195 -1.81 -8.60 -0.86
CA LEU A 195 -1.80 -9.36 -2.11
C LEU A 195 -1.20 -10.75 -1.88
N SER A 196 -1.84 -11.76 -2.48
CA SER A 196 -1.23 -13.07 -2.64
C SER A 196 -0.11 -13.03 -3.68
N ASP A 197 0.75 -14.03 -3.68
CA ASP A 197 1.79 -14.18 -4.69
C ASP A 197 1.20 -14.25 -6.09
N ARG A 198 0.09 -14.96 -6.25
CA ARG A 198 -0.67 -15.03 -7.51
C ARG A 198 -1.14 -13.66 -7.98
N ALA A 199 -1.68 -12.83 -7.08
CA ALA A 199 -2.12 -11.47 -7.42
C ALA A 199 -0.93 -10.61 -7.86
N VAL A 200 0.20 -10.71 -7.16
CA VAL A 200 1.44 -10.01 -7.52
C VAL A 200 1.96 -10.46 -8.88
N GLU A 201 2.02 -11.76 -9.17
CA GLU A 201 2.44 -12.28 -10.47
C GLU A 201 1.55 -11.76 -11.62
N LEU A 202 0.23 -11.75 -11.41
CA LEU A 202 -0.71 -11.20 -12.39
C LEU A 202 -0.49 -9.70 -12.59
N MET A 203 -0.30 -8.94 -11.52
CA MET A 203 -0.01 -7.51 -11.59
C MET A 203 1.29 -7.25 -12.37
N VAL A 204 2.36 -7.94 -12.08
CA VAL A 204 3.65 -7.82 -12.79
C VAL A 204 3.47 -8.19 -14.26
N LYS A 205 2.79 -9.29 -14.56
CA LYS A 205 2.51 -9.72 -15.94
C LYS A 205 1.73 -8.67 -16.73
N HIS A 206 0.71 -8.07 -16.13
CA HIS A 206 -0.09 -7.03 -16.77
C HIS A 206 0.62 -5.69 -16.87
N SER A 207 1.60 -5.43 -15.99
CA SER A 207 2.46 -4.24 -16.05
C SER A 207 3.56 -4.34 -17.10
N THR A 208 3.75 -5.52 -17.69
CA THR A 208 4.85 -5.79 -18.62
C THR A 208 4.31 -5.88 -20.06
N ASP A 209 4.92 -5.15 -20.99
CA ASP A 209 4.60 -5.25 -22.41
C ASP A 209 5.16 -6.54 -23.05
N LYS A 210 4.87 -6.74 -24.33
CA LYS A 210 5.35 -7.93 -25.07
C LYS A 210 6.88 -7.98 -25.23
N GLU A 211 7.56 -6.87 -25.01
CA GLU A 211 9.00 -6.72 -25.10
C GLU A 211 9.69 -6.86 -23.74
N GLY A 212 8.91 -7.10 -22.67
CA GLY A 212 9.42 -7.26 -21.31
C GLY A 212 9.63 -5.93 -20.57
N ASN A 213 9.21 -4.79 -21.13
CA ASN A 213 9.34 -3.50 -20.46
C ASN A 213 8.10 -3.21 -19.60
N LEU A 214 8.33 -2.65 -18.43
CA LEU A 214 7.23 -2.19 -17.57
C LEU A 214 6.54 -0.97 -18.19
N SER A 215 5.22 -1.01 -18.25
CA SER A 215 4.36 0.08 -18.74
C SER A 215 3.49 0.64 -17.62
N LEU A 216 2.96 1.85 -17.83
CA LEU A 216 1.92 2.42 -16.96
C LEU A 216 0.67 1.53 -17.01
N ILE A 217 0.19 1.13 -15.84
CA ILE A 217 -1.15 0.61 -15.63
C ILE A 217 -1.99 1.70 -14.97
#